data_3c1020adc19b6d54a1dbdcaa0c649fde
#
_entry.id   3c1020adc19b6d54a1dbdcaa0c649fde
#
_cell.length_a   1.000
_cell.length_b   1.000
_cell.length_c   1.000
_cell.angle_alpha   90.00
_cell.angle_beta   90.00
_cell.angle_gamma   90.00
#
_symmetry.space_group_name_H-M   'P 1'
#
loop_
_entity.id
_entity.type
_entity.pdbx_description
1 polymer ?
#
loop_
_entity_poly.entity_id
_entity_poly.type
_entity_poly.pdbx_seq_one_letter_code
_entity_poly.pdbx_strand_id
1 'polypeptide(L)'
;MFVDSHCHLDFPELRGELPRVLDAMRDNAVTHALCIAVEMDAWDAVHEVARSAPNLYASVGVHPDYADAKEPTEALLVARSRDPRIVAIGETGLDYYRQTGDLGWQRDRFRTHIRAARTAARPLVIHTRAAAADTLAIMRDERASEAGGVMHCFTETWDVAQAALELGFHISFSGIVTFKNAVELKDVARRVPLDRMLIETDSPYLAPVPHRGQRNEPAYVRHVAEEIARLRGVPVETIADATSANFFRLFGVAPDAH
;
A
#
# COMPACT_ATOMS: atom_id res chain seq x y z
N MET A 1 -10.58 15.56 -3.25
CA MET A 1 -9.13 15.31 -3.16
C MET A 1 -8.85 13.82 -3.28
N PHE A 2 -7.67 13.42 -3.74
CA PHE A 2 -7.25 12.02 -3.78
C PHE A 2 -5.99 11.83 -2.92
N VAL A 3 -5.75 10.60 -2.47
CA VAL A 3 -4.53 10.21 -1.78
C VAL A 3 -4.01 8.93 -2.42
N ASP A 4 -2.70 8.87 -2.70
CA ASP A 4 -2.04 7.65 -3.17
C ASP A 4 -1.51 6.88 -1.96
N SER A 5 -2.16 5.77 -1.61
CA SER A 5 -1.82 5.01 -0.40
C SER A 5 -0.61 4.09 -0.56
N HIS A 6 -0.02 3.99 -1.77
CA HIS A 6 1.16 3.15 -2.01
C HIS A 6 1.88 3.54 -3.32
N CYS A 7 3.10 4.06 -3.20
CA CYS A 7 3.98 4.38 -4.31
C CYS A 7 5.45 4.25 -3.92
N HIS A 8 6.36 4.19 -4.91
CA HIS A 8 7.81 4.10 -4.70
C HIS A 8 8.52 5.33 -5.30
N LEU A 9 8.34 6.48 -4.64
CA LEU A 9 8.92 7.76 -5.08
C LEU A 9 10.44 7.84 -4.93
N ASP A 10 11.03 6.93 -4.15
CA ASP A 10 12.46 6.76 -3.98
C ASP A 10 13.13 6.03 -5.13
N PHE A 11 12.37 5.33 -5.98
CA PHE A 11 12.91 4.61 -7.13
C PHE A 11 13.48 5.58 -8.17
N PRO A 12 14.57 5.21 -8.85
CA PRO A 12 15.28 6.10 -9.78
C PRO A 12 14.38 6.73 -10.85
N GLU A 13 13.35 5.99 -11.29
CA GLU A 13 12.39 6.41 -12.31
C GLU A 13 11.56 7.63 -11.90
N LEU A 14 11.33 7.83 -10.60
CA LEU A 14 10.53 8.92 -10.06
C LEU A 14 11.35 9.91 -9.25
N ARG A 15 12.36 9.45 -8.50
CA ARG A 15 13.16 10.27 -7.60
C ARG A 15 13.86 11.41 -8.32
N GLY A 16 14.42 11.15 -9.52
CA GLY A 16 15.10 12.17 -10.33
C GLY A 16 14.20 13.31 -10.82
N GLU A 17 12.90 13.09 -10.81
CA GLU A 17 11.87 14.03 -11.26
C GLU A 17 10.89 14.43 -10.16
N LEU A 18 11.24 14.23 -8.89
CA LEU A 18 10.32 14.41 -7.76
C LEU A 18 9.58 15.75 -7.77
N PRO A 19 10.21 16.92 -8.05
CA PRO A 19 9.48 18.19 -8.14
C PRO A 19 8.36 18.16 -9.20
N ARG A 20 8.63 17.60 -10.38
CA ARG A 20 7.63 17.44 -11.46
C ARG A 20 6.50 16.50 -11.01
N VAL A 21 6.84 15.40 -10.32
CA VAL A 21 5.84 14.43 -9.82
C VAL A 21 4.92 15.10 -8.82
N LEU A 22 5.45 15.90 -7.90
CA LEU A 22 4.65 16.65 -6.92
C LEU A 22 3.76 17.71 -7.57
N ASP A 23 4.25 18.37 -8.62
CA ASP A 23 3.46 19.31 -9.42
C ASP A 23 2.30 18.56 -10.11
N ALA A 24 2.57 17.41 -10.73
CA ALA A 24 1.56 16.58 -11.37
C ALA A 24 0.50 16.07 -10.36
N MET A 25 0.91 15.68 -9.15
CA MET A 25 -0.02 15.33 -8.07
C MET A 25 -0.97 16.49 -7.77
N ARG A 26 -0.42 17.70 -7.56
CA ARG A 26 -1.22 18.90 -7.27
C ARG A 26 -2.22 19.19 -8.39
N ASP A 27 -1.77 19.15 -9.64
CA ASP A 27 -2.60 19.45 -10.82
C ASP A 27 -3.75 18.43 -11.01
N ASN A 28 -3.61 17.21 -10.45
CA ASN A 28 -4.62 16.15 -10.44
C ASN A 28 -5.37 16.01 -9.11
N ALA A 29 -5.26 17.00 -8.22
CA ALA A 29 -5.88 17.00 -6.90
C ALA A 29 -5.48 15.80 -6.01
N VAL A 30 -4.29 15.22 -6.22
CA VAL A 30 -3.67 14.20 -5.36
C VAL A 30 -2.87 14.94 -4.29
N THR A 31 -3.38 14.95 -3.07
CA THR A 31 -2.86 15.81 -2.01
C THR A 31 -1.77 15.15 -1.18
N HIS A 32 -1.81 13.84 -1.01
CA HIS A 32 -0.86 13.09 -0.17
C HIS A 32 -0.42 11.81 -0.86
N ALA A 33 0.76 11.31 -0.46
CA ALA A 33 1.25 10.01 -0.89
C ALA A 33 2.02 9.30 0.23
N LEU A 34 1.92 7.96 0.24
CA LEU A 34 2.71 7.08 1.10
C LEU A 34 3.79 6.39 0.28
N CYS A 35 5.06 6.77 0.50
CA CYS A 35 6.23 6.16 -0.10
C CYS A 35 6.61 4.88 0.65
N ILE A 36 6.70 3.77 -0.07
CA ILE A 36 6.81 2.45 0.53
C ILE A 36 8.24 1.92 0.46
N ALA A 37 8.76 1.53 1.64
CA ALA A 37 10.04 0.84 1.75
C ALA A 37 9.92 -0.62 1.34
N VAL A 38 10.90 -1.12 0.59
CA VAL A 38 10.97 -2.52 0.14
C VAL A 38 12.20 -3.27 0.68
N GLU A 39 13.20 -2.54 1.18
CA GLU A 39 14.39 -3.11 1.82
C GLU A 39 15.04 -2.14 2.81
N MET A 40 15.79 -2.68 3.78
CA MET A 40 16.37 -1.85 4.84
C MET A 40 17.55 -1.00 4.35
N ASP A 41 18.30 -1.47 3.37
CA ASP A 41 19.49 -0.75 2.86
C ASP A 41 19.09 0.48 2.02
N ALA A 42 17.89 0.47 1.39
CA ALA A 42 17.34 1.62 0.68
C ALA A 42 16.48 2.54 1.57
N TRP A 43 16.24 2.19 2.83
CA TRP A 43 15.32 2.91 3.70
C TRP A 43 15.63 4.41 3.87
N ASP A 44 16.92 4.79 3.90
CA ASP A 44 17.30 6.21 4.04
C ASP A 44 16.81 7.04 2.86
N ALA A 45 16.77 6.47 1.63
CA ALA A 45 16.22 7.14 0.45
C ALA A 45 14.70 7.36 0.56
N VAL A 46 13.97 6.36 1.03
CA VAL A 46 12.51 6.45 1.28
C VAL A 46 12.22 7.51 2.34
N HIS A 47 13.01 7.54 3.42
CA HIS A 47 12.87 8.51 4.50
C HIS A 47 13.17 9.95 4.03
N GLU A 48 14.20 10.15 3.20
CA GLU A 48 14.50 11.45 2.58
C GLU A 48 13.31 11.96 1.76
N VAL A 49 12.70 11.09 0.94
CA VAL A 49 11.50 11.44 0.15
C VAL A 49 10.37 11.88 1.07
N ALA A 50 10.07 11.13 2.13
CA ALA A 50 9.01 11.49 3.08
C ALA A 50 9.25 12.83 3.79
N ARG A 51 10.51 13.25 3.93
CA ARG A 51 10.87 14.55 4.54
C ARG A 51 10.94 15.70 3.55
N SER A 52 10.93 15.42 2.24
CA SER A 52 11.09 16.45 1.20
C SER A 52 9.83 17.32 1.01
N ALA A 53 8.67 16.85 1.45
CA ALA A 53 7.42 17.61 1.40
C ALA A 53 6.49 17.25 2.58
N PRO A 54 5.66 18.19 3.05
CA PRO A 54 4.83 17.98 4.25
C PRO A 54 3.73 16.94 4.07
N ASN A 55 3.32 16.68 2.85
CA ASN A 55 2.24 15.76 2.44
C ASN A 55 2.75 14.38 2.01
N LEU A 56 4.04 14.10 2.20
CA LEU A 56 4.62 12.79 1.97
C LEU A 56 4.88 12.06 3.28
N TYR A 57 4.56 10.81 3.31
CA TYR A 57 4.81 9.88 4.41
C TYR A 57 5.56 8.66 3.90
N ALA A 58 6.08 7.84 4.82
CA ALA A 58 6.74 6.61 4.44
C ALA A 58 6.40 5.44 5.36
N SER A 59 6.75 4.25 4.91
CA SER A 59 6.75 3.02 5.68
C SER A 59 8.19 2.57 6.03
N VAL A 60 8.29 1.51 6.82
CA VAL A 60 9.54 0.79 7.05
C VAL A 60 9.26 -0.71 7.01
N GLY A 61 9.98 -1.43 6.14
CA GLY A 61 9.79 -2.87 5.98
C GLY A 61 10.69 -3.48 4.92
N VAL A 62 10.53 -4.79 4.71
CA VAL A 62 11.24 -5.57 3.69
C VAL A 62 10.24 -6.43 2.94
N HIS A 63 10.14 -6.19 1.64
CA HIS A 63 9.26 -6.88 0.72
C HIS A 63 9.63 -8.39 0.60
N PRO A 64 8.66 -9.30 0.41
CA PRO A 64 8.91 -10.73 0.31
C PRO A 64 9.81 -11.17 -0.87
N ASP A 65 9.92 -10.38 -1.94
CA ASP A 65 10.77 -10.75 -3.09
C ASP A 65 12.28 -10.55 -2.86
N TYR A 66 12.68 -9.86 -1.81
CA TYR A 66 14.08 -9.56 -1.52
C TYR A 66 14.71 -10.69 -0.70
N ALA A 67 15.05 -11.81 -1.36
CA ALA A 67 15.60 -13.01 -0.71
C ALA A 67 16.96 -12.77 -0.02
N ASP A 68 17.79 -11.93 -0.63
CA ASP A 68 19.15 -11.62 -0.13
C ASP A 68 19.17 -10.38 0.79
N ALA A 69 18.02 -9.79 1.09
CA ALA A 69 17.96 -8.64 1.97
C ALA A 69 18.36 -9.01 3.40
N LYS A 70 19.01 -8.07 4.07
CA LYS A 70 19.26 -8.19 5.49
C LYS A 70 17.96 -8.25 6.27
N GLU A 71 17.76 -9.35 7.00
CA GLU A 71 16.54 -9.52 7.79
C GLU A 71 16.43 -8.43 8.87
N PRO A 72 15.31 -7.71 8.93
CA PRO A 72 15.11 -6.71 9.96
C PRO A 72 14.78 -7.39 11.30
N THR A 73 15.26 -6.82 12.39
CA THR A 73 14.78 -7.20 13.71
C THR A 73 13.52 -6.39 14.07
N GLU A 74 12.67 -6.95 14.92
CA GLU A 74 11.52 -6.22 15.47
C GLU A 74 11.94 -4.88 16.08
N ALA A 75 13.01 -4.89 16.89
CA ALA A 75 13.55 -3.68 17.54
C ALA A 75 13.96 -2.60 16.53
N LEU A 76 14.55 -2.98 15.39
CA LEU A 76 14.95 -2.04 14.35
C LEU A 76 13.73 -1.40 13.68
N LEU A 77 12.73 -2.20 13.31
CA LEU A 77 11.49 -1.70 12.71
C LEU A 77 10.76 -0.75 13.66
N VAL A 78 10.63 -1.11 14.93
CA VAL A 78 10.04 -0.26 15.98
C VAL A 78 10.84 1.03 16.16
N ALA A 79 12.17 0.97 16.18
CA ALA A 79 13.00 2.16 16.33
C ALA A 79 12.80 3.14 15.15
N ARG A 80 12.76 2.64 13.92
CA ARG A 80 12.56 3.44 12.71
C ARG A 80 11.15 4.05 12.64
N SER A 81 10.14 3.33 13.09
CA SER A 81 8.74 3.79 13.10
C SER A 81 8.43 4.91 14.10
N ARG A 82 9.40 5.30 14.96
CA ARG A 82 9.25 6.44 15.88
C ARG A 82 9.31 7.80 15.19
N ASP A 83 9.90 7.86 14.00
CA ASP A 83 9.87 9.10 13.21
C ASP A 83 8.41 9.40 12.81
N PRO A 84 7.92 10.64 12.97
CA PRO A 84 6.53 11.00 12.67
C PRO A 84 6.17 10.89 11.18
N ARG A 85 7.17 10.83 10.28
CA ARG A 85 6.95 10.59 8.86
C ARG A 85 6.76 9.11 8.52
N ILE A 86 7.11 8.21 9.44
CA ILE A 86 6.93 6.76 9.26
C ILE A 86 5.61 6.36 9.89
N VAL A 87 4.63 6.11 9.04
CA VAL A 87 3.24 5.91 9.46
C VAL A 87 2.77 4.46 9.33
N ALA A 88 3.60 3.57 8.77
CA ALA A 88 3.28 2.17 8.56
C ALA A 88 4.50 1.24 8.71
N ILE A 89 4.26 -0.02 9.03
CA ILE A 89 5.23 -1.13 8.92
C ILE A 89 4.92 -1.92 7.66
N GLY A 90 5.88 -1.99 6.77
CA GLY A 90 5.77 -2.65 5.47
C GLY A 90 6.62 -1.91 4.40
N GLU A 91 6.68 -2.42 3.22
CA GLU A 91 5.91 -3.52 2.69
C GLU A 91 6.41 -4.86 3.25
N THR A 92 5.50 -5.77 3.49
CA THR A 92 5.80 -7.10 4.00
C THR A 92 4.71 -8.09 3.57
N GLY A 93 4.89 -9.36 3.79
CA GLY A 93 3.92 -10.38 3.42
C GLY A 93 4.54 -11.57 2.73
N LEU A 94 3.83 -12.15 1.76
CA LEU A 94 4.25 -13.38 1.08
C LEU A 94 4.08 -13.26 -0.45
N ASP A 95 5.08 -13.72 -1.21
CA ASP A 95 5.03 -13.87 -2.66
C ASP A 95 5.54 -15.27 -3.05
N TYR A 96 4.62 -16.18 -3.41
CA TYR A 96 4.93 -17.53 -3.87
C TYR A 96 4.94 -17.64 -5.39
N TYR A 97 4.77 -16.52 -6.09
CA TYR A 97 4.83 -16.50 -7.56
C TYR A 97 6.25 -16.30 -8.08
N ARG A 98 7.01 -15.41 -7.45
CA ARG A 98 8.37 -15.08 -7.90
C ARG A 98 9.44 -15.96 -7.26
N GLN A 99 9.18 -16.46 -6.07
CA GLN A 99 10.12 -17.26 -5.30
C GLN A 99 9.70 -18.73 -5.28
N THR A 100 10.67 -19.63 -5.26
CA THR A 100 10.45 -21.08 -5.24
C THR A 100 11.32 -21.75 -4.17
N GLY A 101 10.97 -22.98 -3.78
CA GLY A 101 11.71 -23.75 -2.77
C GLY A 101 11.16 -23.55 -1.36
N ASP A 102 12.01 -23.61 -0.35
CA ASP A 102 11.59 -23.36 1.03
C ASP A 102 11.49 -21.85 1.29
N LEU A 103 10.29 -21.39 1.46
CA LEU A 103 9.95 -19.99 1.73
C LEU A 103 9.68 -19.73 3.23
N GLY A 104 10.27 -20.54 4.13
CA GLY A 104 10.21 -20.34 5.57
C GLY A 104 10.66 -18.94 5.97
N TRP A 105 11.72 -18.44 5.35
CA TRP A 105 12.25 -17.09 5.60
C TRP A 105 11.25 -15.96 5.30
N GLN A 106 10.40 -16.07 4.26
CA GLN A 106 9.34 -15.08 4.02
C GLN A 106 8.31 -15.10 5.16
N ARG A 107 7.89 -16.29 5.58
CA ARG A 107 6.93 -16.45 6.68
C ARG A 107 7.48 -15.88 7.99
N ASP A 108 8.75 -16.11 8.30
CA ASP A 108 9.40 -15.60 9.51
C ASP A 108 9.58 -14.08 9.44
N ARG A 109 9.97 -13.54 8.29
CA ARG A 109 10.03 -12.09 8.03
C ARG A 109 8.66 -11.45 8.25
N PHE A 110 7.60 -12.02 7.68
CA PHE A 110 6.25 -11.51 7.83
C PHE A 110 5.80 -11.50 9.31
N ARG A 111 6.07 -12.58 10.06
CA ARG A 111 5.80 -12.63 11.51
C ARG A 111 6.55 -11.52 12.26
N THR A 112 7.81 -11.28 11.93
CA THR A 112 8.61 -10.22 12.54
C THR A 112 7.99 -8.84 12.32
N HIS A 113 7.52 -8.55 11.09
CA HIS A 113 6.86 -7.28 10.79
C HIS A 113 5.52 -7.12 11.53
N ILE A 114 4.71 -8.18 11.63
CA ILE A 114 3.46 -8.13 12.40
C ILE A 114 3.74 -7.82 13.88
N ARG A 115 4.73 -8.45 14.48
CA ARG A 115 5.10 -8.19 15.88
C ARG A 115 5.59 -6.75 16.06
N ALA A 116 6.43 -6.26 15.13
CA ALA A 116 6.88 -4.86 15.14
C ALA A 116 5.73 -3.88 15.00
N ALA A 117 4.77 -4.14 14.10
CA ALA A 117 3.60 -3.30 13.89
C ALA A 117 2.73 -3.18 15.15
N ARG A 118 2.49 -4.31 15.83
CA ARG A 118 1.76 -4.35 17.09
C ARG A 118 2.48 -3.59 18.19
N THR A 119 3.81 -3.80 18.33
CA THR A 119 4.65 -3.11 19.34
C THR A 119 4.71 -1.61 19.10
N ALA A 120 4.78 -1.20 17.83
CA ALA A 120 4.85 0.21 17.43
C ALA A 120 3.48 0.91 17.36
N ALA A 121 2.37 0.16 17.45
CA ALA A 121 1.02 0.63 17.17
C ALA A 121 0.92 1.33 15.80
N ARG A 122 1.52 0.72 14.77
CA ARG A 122 1.50 1.20 13.39
C ARG A 122 0.80 0.18 12.49
N PRO A 123 -0.03 0.62 11.52
CA PRO A 123 -0.70 -0.27 10.59
C PRO A 123 0.30 -0.98 9.68
N LEU A 124 -0.09 -2.16 9.22
CA LEU A 124 0.65 -2.98 8.26
C LEU A 124 0.32 -2.61 6.82
N VAL A 125 1.32 -2.65 5.93
CA VAL A 125 1.13 -2.68 4.46
C VAL A 125 1.51 -4.08 3.99
N ILE A 126 0.49 -4.87 3.59
CA ILE A 126 0.65 -6.30 3.31
C ILE A 126 0.56 -6.57 1.82
N HIS A 127 1.62 -7.20 1.29
CA HIS A 127 1.69 -7.83 0.00
C HIS A 127 1.26 -9.30 0.08
N THR A 128 0.44 -9.76 -0.87
CA THR A 128 0.16 -11.19 -1.04
C THR A 128 0.05 -11.53 -2.52
N ARG A 129 0.76 -12.57 -2.94
CA ARG A 129 0.69 -13.07 -4.32
C ARG A 129 0.87 -14.57 -4.34
N ALA A 130 -0.14 -15.29 -4.85
CA ALA A 130 -0.20 -16.76 -4.84
C ALA A 130 0.00 -17.38 -3.45
N ALA A 131 -0.28 -16.64 -2.37
CA ALA A 131 0.02 -16.99 -0.98
C ALA A 131 -1.13 -16.66 0.00
N ALA A 132 -2.32 -16.37 -0.49
CA ALA A 132 -3.44 -15.84 0.31
C ALA A 132 -3.76 -16.68 1.56
N ALA A 133 -3.76 -18.01 1.45
CA ALA A 133 -4.08 -18.90 2.56
C ALA A 133 -3.07 -18.76 3.71
N ASP A 134 -1.77 -18.81 3.41
CA ASP A 134 -0.69 -18.67 4.41
C ASP A 134 -0.64 -17.24 4.96
N THR A 135 -0.88 -16.23 4.10
CA THR A 135 -0.96 -14.82 4.53
C THR A 135 -2.04 -14.65 5.58
N LEU A 136 -3.27 -15.10 5.32
CA LEU A 136 -4.38 -15.01 6.28
C LEU A 136 -4.16 -15.85 7.54
N ALA A 137 -3.53 -17.02 7.42
CA ALA A 137 -3.21 -17.87 8.57
C ALA A 137 -2.21 -17.15 9.49
N ILE A 138 -1.11 -16.63 8.95
CA ILE A 138 -0.10 -15.90 9.73
C ILE A 138 -0.69 -14.63 10.36
N MET A 139 -1.54 -13.89 9.63
CA MET A 139 -2.21 -12.71 10.18
C MET A 139 -3.05 -13.06 11.42
N ARG A 140 -3.74 -14.20 11.41
CA ARG A 140 -4.51 -14.67 12.57
C ARG A 140 -3.60 -15.14 13.71
N ASP A 141 -2.62 -15.99 13.41
CA ASP A 141 -1.68 -16.55 14.39
C ASP A 141 -0.93 -15.45 15.15
N GLU A 142 -0.44 -14.43 14.43
CA GLU A 142 0.32 -13.32 14.99
C GLU A 142 -0.58 -12.16 15.47
N ARG A 143 -1.91 -12.32 15.44
CA ARG A 143 -2.88 -11.29 15.86
C ARG A 143 -2.67 -9.95 15.16
N ALA A 144 -2.50 -9.97 13.84
CA ALA A 144 -2.27 -8.77 13.03
C ALA A 144 -3.40 -7.72 13.17
N SER A 145 -4.62 -8.17 13.54
CA SER A 145 -5.77 -7.30 13.81
C SER A 145 -5.53 -6.26 14.93
N GLU A 146 -4.58 -6.51 15.85
CA GLU A 146 -4.22 -5.54 16.90
C GLU A 146 -3.51 -4.31 16.34
N ALA A 147 -2.79 -4.46 15.23
CA ALA A 147 -2.17 -3.35 14.51
C ALA A 147 -3.08 -2.78 13.42
N GLY A 148 -3.88 -3.63 12.79
CA GLY A 148 -4.63 -3.30 11.59
C GLY A 148 -3.72 -3.10 10.39
N GLY A 149 -4.29 -2.60 9.28
CA GLY A 149 -3.49 -2.35 8.08
C GLY A 149 -4.29 -2.40 6.80
N VAL A 150 -3.56 -2.64 5.71
CA VAL A 150 -4.09 -2.72 4.35
C VAL A 150 -3.50 -3.92 3.61
N MET A 151 -4.36 -4.65 2.91
CA MET A 151 -3.96 -5.55 1.83
C MET A 151 -3.77 -4.69 0.60
N HIS A 152 -2.50 -4.35 0.28
CA HIS A 152 -2.18 -3.46 -0.82
C HIS A 152 -2.23 -4.19 -2.18
N CYS A 153 -2.38 -3.44 -3.26
CA CYS A 153 -2.41 -3.93 -4.64
C CYS A 153 -3.24 -5.21 -4.81
N PHE A 154 -4.43 -5.20 -4.18
CA PHE A 154 -5.25 -6.40 -4.03
C PHE A 154 -5.65 -6.99 -5.38
N THR A 155 -5.38 -8.29 -5.56
CA THR A 155 -5.70 -9.03 -6.78
C THR A 155 -6.30 -10.42 -6.51
N GLU A 156 -6.61 -10.70 -5.25
CA GLU A 156 -7.16 -11.98 -4.80
C GLU A 156 -8.70 -12.01 -4.92
N THR A 157 -9.31 -13.14 -4.53
CA THR A 157 -10.76 -13.35 -4.60
C THR A 157 -11.55 -12.56 -3.54
N TRP A 158 -12.87 -12.52 -3.71
CA TRP A 158 -13.74 -11.94 -2.68
C TRP A 158 -13.62 -12.64 -1.31
N ASP A 159 -13.48 -13.95 -1.28
CA ASP A 159 -13.38 -14.70 -0.03
C ASP A 159 -12.13 -14.29 0.77
N VAL A 160 -11.03 -14.01 0.06
CA VAL A 160 -9.79 -13.48 0.68
C VAL A 160 -10.01 -12.04 1.17
N ALA A 161 -10.68 -11.20 0.36
CA ALA A 161 -11.02 -9.84 0.77
C ALA A 161 -11.91 -9.83 2.02
N GLN A 162 -12.94 -10.67 2.05
CA GLN A 162 -13.83 -10.80 3.19
C GLN A 162 -13.09 -11.24 4.45
N ALA A 163 -12.21 -12.23 4.34
CA ALA A 163 -11.41 -12.69 5.48
C ALA A 163 -10.47 -11.61 6.02
N ALA A 164 -9.88 -10.78 5.14
CA ALA A 164 -9.07 -9.65 5.56
C ALA A 164 -9.91 -8.53 6.21
N LEU A 165 -11.10 -8.25 5.68
CA LEU A 165 -12.06 -7.30 6.26
C LEU A 165 -12.52 -7.72 7.67
N GLU A 166 -12.77 -9.02 7.89
CA GLU A 166 -13.12 -9.60 9.20
C GLU A 166 -11.97 -9.44 10.21
N LEU A 167 -10.72 -9.42 9.76
CA LEU A 167 -9.55 -9.09 10.58
C LEU A 167 -9.36 -7.56 10.78
N GLY A 168 -10.26 -6.72 10.26
CA GLY A 168 -10.21 -5.28 10.40
C GLY A 168 -9.32 -4.56 9.39
N PHE A 169 -8.81 -5.25 8.36
CA PHE A 169 -7.95 -4.67 7.34
C PHE A 169 -8.73 -3.89 6.28
N HIS A 170 -8.06 -2.94 5.64
CA HIS A 170 -8.52 -2.27 4.44
C HIS A 170 -8.08 -3.05 3.20
N ILE A 171 -8.77 -2.82 2.08
CA ILE A 171 -8.43 -3.34 0.76
C ILE A 171 -8.07 -2.16 -0.13
N SER A 172 -6.87 -2.18 -0.72
CA SER A 172 -6.42 -1.13 -1.63
C SER A 172 -6.40 -1.63 -3.08
N PHE A 173 -6.89 -0.78 -3.98
CA PHE A 173 -6.97 -1.07 -5.41
C PHE A 173 -5.99 -0.21 -6.18
N SER A 174 -5.17 -0.85 -7.02
CA SER A 174 -4.20 -0.22 -7.91
C SER A 174 -4.76 -0.05 -9.34
N GLY A 175 -3.94 0.43 -10.26
CA GLY A 175 -4.26 0.57 -11.67
C GLY A 175 -4.81 -0.69 -12.34
N ILE A 176 -4.57 -1.88 -11.76
CA ILE A 176 -5.08 -3.17 -12.26
C ILE A 176 -6.61 -3.18 -12.36
N VAL A 177 -7.32 -2.50 -11.45
CA VAL A 177 -8.79 -2.46 -11.49
C VAL A 177 -9.34 -1.85 -12.78
N THR A 178 -8.54 -1.01 -13.47
CA THR A 178 -8.92 -0.41 -14.76
C THR A 178 -8.78 -1.36 -15.95
N PHE A 179 -8.06 -2.49 -15.77
CA PHE A 179 -7.75 -3.39 -16.88
C PHE A 179 -8.97 -4.17 -17.33
N LYS A 180 -9.09 -4.37 -18.65
CA LYS A 180 -10.25 -5.05 -19.24
C LYS A 180 -10.46 -6.45 -18.66
N ASN A 181 -9.38 -7.18 -18.41
CA ASN A 181 -9.41 -8.58 -17.99
C ASN A 181 -9.50 -8.77 -16.47
N ALA A 182 -9.51 -7.70 -15.67
CA ALA A 182 -9.60 -7.76 -14.22
C ALA A 182 -11.04 -7.95 -13.73
N VAL A 183 -11.75 -8.94 -14.26
CA VAL A 183 -13.19 -9.12 -14.04
C VAL A 183 -13.50 -9.43 -12.58
N GLU A 184 -12.78 -10.36 -11.97
CA GLU A 184 -12.95 -10.76 -10.57
C GLU A 184 -12.61 -9.61 -9.61
N LEU A 185 -11.49 -8.92 -9.86
CA LEU A 185 -11.10 -7.75 -9.07
C LEU A 185 -12.15 -6.62 -9.12
N LYS A 186 -12.77 -6.42 -10.28
CA LYS A 186 -13.89 -5.46 -10.43
C LYS A 186 -15.11 -5.85 -9.60
N ASP A 187 -15.38 -7.14 -9.46
CA ASP A 187 -16.43 -7.60 -8.56
C ASP A 187 -16.07 -7.34 -7.09
N VAL A 188 -14.85 -7.63 -6.68
CA VAL A 188 -14.35 -7.28 -5.34
C VAL A 188 -14.48 -5.76 -5.10
N ALA A 189 -14.07 -4.93 -6.06
CA ALA A 189 -14.17 -3.47 -5.95
C ALA A 189 -15.61 -2.95 -5.82
N ARG A 190 -16.61 -3.67 -6.32
CA ARG A 190 -18.04 -3.34 -6.11
C ARG A 190 -18.50 -3.67 -4.69
N ARG A 191 -17.95 -4.71 -4.07
CA ARG A 191 -18.44 -5.33 -2.83
C ARG A 191 -17.76 -4.80 -1.57
N VAL A 192 -16.47 -4.42 -1.64
CA VAL A 192 -15.72 -3.90 -0.48
C VAL A 192 -16.43 -2.68 0.11
N PRO A 193 -16.70 -2.64 1.43
CA PRO A 193 -17.29 -1.46 2.08
C PRO A 193 -16.47 -0.19 1.82
N LEU A 194 -17.13 0.94 1.56
CA LEU A 194 -16.45 2.20 1.26
C LEU A 194 -15.53 2.67 2.39
N ASP A 195 -15.90 2.41 3.64
CA ASP A 195 -15.12 2.75 4.84
C ASP A 195 -13.91 1.82 5.08
N ARG A 196 -13.71 0.83 4.20
CA ARG A 196 -12.61 -0.14 4.22
C ARG A 196 -11.80 -0.15 2.91
N MET A 197 -12.03 0.81 2.05
CA MET A 197 -11.38 0.91 0.75
C MET A 197 -10.26 1.93 0.75
N LEU A 198 -9.14 1.61 0.10
CA LEU A 198 -8.09 2.54 -0.29
C LEU A 198 -7.85 2.44 -1.80
N ILE A 199 -7.19 3.43 -2.34
CA ILE A 199 -6.71 3.48 -3.73
C ILE A 199 -5.23 3.84 -3.75
N GLU A 200 -4.52 3.31 -4.73
CA GLU A 200 -3.09 3.49 -4.88
C GLU A 200 -2.65 3.42 -6.33
N THR A 201 -1.41 3.80 -6.60
CA THR A 201 -0.81 3.61 -7.93
C THR A 201 0.08 2.40 -8.02
N ASP A 202 0.82 2.08 -6.97
CA ASP A 202 1.99 1.18 -7.00
C ASP A 202 3.04 1.67 -8.01
N SER A 203 3.12 2.99 -8.18
CA SER A 203 4.03 3.61 -9.15
C SER A 203 5.51 3.40 -8.76
N PRO A 204 6.39 3.16 -9.72
CA PRO A 204 6.27 3.41 -11.18
C PRO A 204 5.60 2.31 -12.00
N TYR A 205 5.05 1.27 -11.37
CA TYR A 205 4.43 0.12 -12.01
C TYR A 205 2.92 0.30 -12.22
N LEU A 206 2.29 -0.64 -12.92
CA LEU A 206 0.84 -0.85 -12.99
C LEU A 206 0.02 0.36 -13.50
N ALA A 207 0.57 1.18 -14.41
CA ALA A 207 -0.13 2.34 -14.94
C ALA A 207 -1.58 2.01 -15.36
N PRO A 208 -2.58 2.78 -14.86
CA PRO A 208 -3.98 2.56 -15.20
C PRO A 208 -4.29 2.90 -16.65
N VAL A 209 -5.48 2.50 -17.14
CA VAL A 209 -6.04 3.05 -18.36
C VAL A 209 -6.39 4.53 -18.09
N PRO A 210 -6.00 5.51 -18.98
CA PRO A 210 -5.50 5.32 -20.34
C PRO A 210 -3.98 5.21 -20.48
N HIS A 211 -3.21 5.20 -19.41
CA HIS A 211 -1.75 5.29 -19.41
C HIS A 211 -1.03 3.92 -19.50
N ARG A 212 -1.73 2.86 -19.89
CA ARG A 212 -1.15 1.50 -20.05
C ARG A 212 0.13 1.51 -20.89
N GLY A 213 1.18 0.82 -20.39
CA GLY A 213 2.48 0.74 -21.07
C GLY A 213 3.39 1.97 -20.88
N GLN A 214 2.94 2.97 -20.15
CA GLN A 214 3.75 4.11 -19.73
C GLN A 214 4.25 3.92 -18.29
N ARG A 215 5.21 4.72 -17.84
CA ARG A 215 5.60 4.83 -16.46
C ARG A 215 4.42 5.40 -15.65
N ASN A 216 4.08 4.73 -14.55
CA ASN A 216 3.05 5.20 -13.64
C ASN A 216 3.60 6.30 -12.71
N GLU A 217 2.71 7.12 -12.16
CA GLU A 217 3.03 8.14 -11.15
C GLU A 217 1.81 8.39 -10.25
N PRO A 218 2.00 8.93 -9.03
CA PRO A 218 0.90 9.15 -8.08
C PRO A 218 -0.27 9.95 -8.61
N ALA A 219 -0.04 10.88 -9.55
CA ALA A 219 -1.09 11.64 -10.21
C ALA A 219 -2.18 10.77 -10.88
N TYR A 220 -1.82 9.55 -11.27
CA TYR A 220 -2.73 8.62 -11.96
C TYR A 220 -3.65 7.84 -11.02
N VAL A 221 -3.53 7.96 -9.70
CA VAL A 221 -4.45 7.35 -8.73
C VAL A 221 -5.90 7.79 -8.96
N ARG A 222 -6.10 8.98 -9.50
CA ARG A 222 -7.41 9.49 -9.91
C ARG A 222 -8.14 8.53 -10.84
N HIS A 223 -7.45 7.92 -11.81
CA HIS A 223 -8.08 6.98 -12.76
C HIS A 223 -8.54 5.68 -12.08
N VAL A 224 -7.87 5.28 -11.00
CA VAL A 224 -8.34 4.17 -10.16
C VAL A 224 -9.67 4.53 -9.50
N ALA A 225 -9.78 5.73 -8.91
CA ALA A 225 -11.02 6.22 -8.32
C ALA A 225 -12.15 6.35 -9.34
N GLU A 226 -11.86 6.89 -10.53
CA GLU A 226 -12.83 7.05 -11.64
C GLU A 226 -13.40 5.69 -12.08
N GLU A 227 -12.57 4.65 -12.22
CA GLU A 227 -13.03 3.31 -12.57
C GLU A 227 -13.90 2.70 -11.45
N ILE A 228 -13.49 2.82 -10.18
CA ILE A 228 -14.28 2.31 -9.06
C ILE A 228 -15.64 3.05 -8.97
N ALA A 229 -15.66 4.36 -9.16
CA ALA A 229 -16.88 5.16 -9.19
C ALA A 229 -17.83 4.68 -10.30
N ARG A 230 -17.29 4.47 -11.51
CA ARG A 230 -18.03 3.91 -12.64
C ARG A 230 -18.60 2.51 -12.34
N LEU A 231 -17.81 1.64 -11.71
CA LEU A 231 -18.22 0.28 -11.33
C LEU A 231 -19.35 0.26 -10.31
N ARG A 232 -19.37 1.26 -9.41
CA ARG A 232 -20.36 1.39 -8.34
C ARG A 232 -21.55 2.27 -8.70
N GLY A 233 -21.48 3.00 -9.82
CA GLY A 233 -22.53 3.93 -10.22
C GLY A 233 -22.68 5.13 -9.29
N VAL A 234 -21.56 5.62 -8.73
CA VAL A 234 -21.51 6.77 -7.82
C VAL A 234 -20.61 7.87 -8.39
N PRO A 235 -20.74 9.14 -7.93
CA PRO A 235 -19.79 10.20 -8.28
C PRO A 235 -18.35 9.84 -7.83
N VAL A 236 -17.34 10.29 -8.58
CA VAL A 236 -15.93 10.04 -8.25
C VAL A 236 -15.56 10.68 -6.92
N GLU A 237 -16.17 11.79 -6.56
CA GLU A 237 -16.00 12.48 -5.28
C GLU A 237 -16.34 11.56 -4.09
N THR A 238 -17.36 10.70 -4.23
CA THR A 238 -17.74 9.72 -3.20
C THR A 238 -16.59 8.75 -2.92
N ILE A 239 -15.90 8.28 -3.97
CA ILE A 239 -14.73 7.40 -3.81
C ILE A 239 -13.54 8.20 -3.24
N ALA A 240 -13.28 9.38 -3.79
CA ALA A 240 -12.19 10.24 -3.35
C ALA A 240 -12.30 10.58 -1.86
N ASP A 241 -13.47 11.00 -1.40
CA ASP A 241 -13.70 11.39 -0.01
C ASP A 241 -13.61 10.19 0.93
N ALA A 242 -14.22 9.06 0.57
CA ALA A 242 -14.17 7.84 1.38
C ALA A 242 -12.75 7.31 1.52
N THR A 243 -12.01 7.17 0.41
CA THR A 243 -10.66 6.60 0.42
C THR A 243 -9.64 7.53 1.08
N SER A 244 -9.76 8.84 0.90
CA SER A 244 -8.91 9.82 1.60
C SER A 244 -9.19 9.83 3.11
N ALA A 245 -10.45 9.83 3.53
CA ALA A 245 -10.80 9.74 4.95
C ALA A 245 -10.30 8.43 5.59
N ASN A 246 -10.36 7.31 4.86
CA ASN A 246 -9.82 6.04 5.30
C ASN A 246 -8.30 6.09 5.47
N PHE A 247 -7.58 6.70 4.52
CA PHE A 247 -6.14 6.88 4.60
C PHE A 247 -5.75 7.65 5.86
N PHE A 248 -6.34 8.83 6.07
CA PHE A 248 -6.03 9.66 7.23
C PHE A 248 -6.34 8.95 8.55
N ARG A 249 -7.44 8.23 8.61
CA ARG A 249 -7.82 7.46 9.81
C ARG A 249 -6.89 6.26 10.05
N LEU A 250 -6.56 5.50 9.00
CA LEU A 250 -5.73 4.30 9.13
C LEU A 250 -4.31 4.65 9.56
N PHE A 251 -3.71 5.63 8.90
CA PHE A 251 -2.30 5.99 9.13
C PHE A 251 -2.10 7.06 10.21
N GLY A 252 -3.19 7.58 10.79
CA GLY A 252 -3.13 8.54 11.89
C GLY A 252 -2.49 9.88 11.49
N VAL A 253 -2.68 10.31 10.24
CA VAL A 253 -2.14 11.56 9.71
C VAL A 253 -3.27 12.57 9.48
N ALA A 254 -2.92 13.86 9.57
CA ALA A 254 -3.90 14.92 9.38
C ALA A 254 -4.13 15.22 7.89
N PRO A 255 -5.37 15.54 7.49
CA PRO A 255 -5.69 15.94 6.12
C PRO A 255 -5.09 17.29 5.71
N ASP A 256 -4.72 18.13 6.67
CA ASP A 256 -4.23 19.51 6.48
C ASP A 256 -2.71 19.59 6.76
N ALA A 257 -1.91 18.84 6.02
CA ALA A 257 -0.46 19.08 6.00
C ALA A 257 -0.17 20.24 5.01
N HIS A 258 -0.47 21.46 5.44
CA HIS A 258 -0.12 22.71 4.75
C HIS A 258 1.24 23.25 5.17
#